data_60e66d63641ccf8a70d4b666ad6b3da9
#
_entry.id   60e66d63641ccf8a70d4b666ad6b3da9
#
_cell.length_a   1.000
_cell.length_b   1.000
_cell.length_c   1.000
_cell.angle_alpha   90.00
_cell.angle_beta   90.00
_cell.angle_gamma   90.00
#
_symmetry.space_group_name_H-M   'P 1'
#
loop_
_entity.id
_entity.type
_entity.pdbx_description
1 polymer ?
#
loop_
_entity_poly.entity_id
_entity_poly.type
_entity_poly.pdbx_seq_one_letter_code
_entity_poly.pdbx_strand_id
1 'polypeptide(L)'
;MGKLGFGQLWALIAETLAPGKGIPLHAHENMEIISIPLSGTLRHRDSRGATHIIAPGDIHVLSAGLGVTHWEYNDSPNEPAHYLQAWIRPKSRMTPTRYAQGTMDDCDGSFCLIAAPGGCDSVVEIDQDAFVSLARLPRGTEMQYSKYGDANGLHVFVIDGRLDIGRKELADGTGLSLIGQESPVLKVLAPSRVLCIEVPL
;
A
#
# COMPACT_ATOMS: atom_id res chain seq x y z
N MET A 1 -5.47 -14.59 5.47
CA MET A 1 -4.59 -14.29 6.63
C MET A 1 -3.22 -13.92 6.05
N GLY A 2 -2.89 -12.62 6.05
CA GLY A 2 -1.66 -12.13 5.45
C GLY A 2 -0.43 -12.66 6.17
N LYS A 3 0.65 -12.86 5.43
CA LYS A 3 1.95 -13.25 5.98
C LYS A 3 2.47 -12.07 6.81
N LEU A 4 2.52 -12.22 8.12
CA LEU A 4 3.09 -11.24 9.02
C LEU A 4 4.62 -11.18 8.84
N GLY A 5 5.11 -9.98 8.46
CA GLY A 5 6.52 -9.63 8.52
C GLY A 5 7.37 -10.04 7.30
N PHE A 6 7.79 -9.01 6.54
CA PHE A 6 8.88 -9.09 5.57
C PHE A 6 9.73 -7.84 5.72
N GLY A 7 10.90 -7.95 6.35
CA GLY A 7 11.71 -6.78 6.72
C GLY A 7 10.88 -5.79 7.57
N GLN A 8 10.88 -4.52 7.17
CA GLN A 8 10.09 -3.49 7.85
C GLN A 8 8.60 -3.46 7.44
N LEU A 9 8.17 -4.22 6.43
CA LEU A 9 6.75 -4.45 6.15
C LEU A 9 6.17 -5.37 7.23
N TRP A 10 5.40 -4.78 8.17
CA TRP A 10 4.77 -5.52 9.26
C TRP A 10 3.59 -6.37 8.77
N ALA A 11 2.73 -5.77 7.95
CA ALA A 11 1.57 -6.43 7.36
C ALA A 11 1.16 -5.79 6.04
N LEU A 12 0.59 -6.58 5.15
CA LEU A 12 -0.22 -6.13 4.03
C LEU A 12 -1.60 -6.79 4.16
N ILE A 13 -2.63 -5.97 4.29
CA ILE A 13 -4.00 -6.37 4.59
C ILE A 13 -4.87 -5.99 3.39
N ALA A 14 -5.61 -6.95 2.85
CA ALA A 14 -6.69 -6.70 1.91
C ALA A 14 -8.00 -6.82 2.68
N GLU A 15 -8.77 -5.74 2.72
CA GLU A 15 -9.97 -5.64 3.55
C GLU A 15 -11.19 -5.26 2.73
N THR A 16 -12.34 -5.71 3.22
CA THR A 16 -13.65 -5.38 2.64
C THR A 16 -14.58 -4.93 3.76
N LEU A 17 -15.03 -3.69 3.69
CA LEU A 17 -16.04 -3.16 4.60
C LEU A 17 -17.41 -3.23 3.95
N ALA A 18 -18.35 -3.92 4.57
CA ALA A 18 -19.74 -3.93 4.14
C ALA A 18 -20.36 -2.52 4.22
N PRO A 19 -21.47 -2.26 3.50
CA PRO A 19 -22.16 -0.97 3.56
C PRO A 19 -22.46 -0.51 4.99
N GLY A 20 -22.12 0.73 5.32
CA GLY A 20 -22.31 1.33 6.64
C GLY A 20 -21.55 0.66 7.78
N LYS A 21 -20.55 -0.17 7.48
CA LYS A 21 -19.69 -0.83 8.47
C LYS A 21 -18.30 -0.23 8.46
N GLY A 22 -17.54 -0.51 9.51
CA GLY A 22 -16.19 -0.02 9.65
C GLY A 22 -15.42 -0.73 10.73
N ILE A 23 -14.17 -0.33 10.87
CA ILE A 23 -13.29 -0.72 11.95
C ILE A 23 -13.50 0.28 13.09
N PRO A 24 -13.95 -0.18 14.27
CA PRO A 24 -14.20 0.70 15.40
C PRO A 24 -12.91 1.33 15.91
N LEU A 25 -13.04 2.27 16.85
CA LEU A 25 -11.91 2.97 17.47
C LEU A 25 -10.83 2.00 17.95
N HIS A 26 -9.64 2.15 17.38
CA HIS A 26 -8.45 1.39 17.72
C HIS A 26 -7.22 2.29 17.69
N ALA A 27 -6.14 1.85 18.32
CA ALA A 27 -4.92 2.63 18.50
C ALA A 27 -3.78 2.08 17.66
N HIS A 28 -2.96 3.00 17.15
CA HIS A 28 -1.65 2.71 16.56
C HIS A 28 -0.59 3.59 17.16
N GLU A 29 0.62 3.08 17.25
CA GLU A 29 1.83 3.82 17.61
C GLU A 29 3.02 3.30 16.80
N ASN A 30 3.97 4.18 16.50
CA ASN A 30 5.21 3.82 15.79
C ASN A 30 4.96 2.95 14.54
N MET A 31 4.04 3.39 13.68
CA MET A 31 3.63 2.70 12.47
C MET A 31 3.33 3.70 11.35
N GLU A 32 3.80 3.41 10.15
CA GLU A 32 3.37 4.04 8.91
C GLU A 32 2.24 3.17 8.33
N ILE A 33 1.04 3.71 8.24
CA ILE A 33 -0.15 3.02 7.75
C ILE A 33 -0.56 3.65 6.42
N ILE A 34 -0.40 2.89 5.35
CA ILE A 34 -0.67 3.33 3.98
C ILE A 34 -1.96 2.66 3.53
N SER A 35 -3.01 3.43 3.29
CA SER A 35 -4.31 2.94 2.82
C SER A 35 -4.52 3.29 1.35
N ILE A 36 -4.87 2.28 0.55
CA ILE A 36 -5.06 2.35 -0.90
C ILE A 36 -6.46 1.81 -1.21
N PRO A 37 -7.47 2.68 -1.41
CA PRO A 37 -8.79 2.25 -1.81
C PRO A 37 -8.78 1.65 -3.21
N LEU A 38 -9.43 0.50 -3.38
CA LEU A 38 -9.58 -0.21 -4.65
C LEU A 38 -10.96 0.01 -5.27
N SER A 39 -12.00 0.10 -4.42
CA SER A 39 -13.37 0.46 -4.78
C SER A 39 -14.14 0.93 -3.54
N GLY A 40 -15.18 1.72 -3.75
CA GLY A 40 -15.93 2.36 -2.66
C GLY A 40 -15.13 3.49 -2.01
N THR A 41 -15.65 4.05 -0.94
CA THR A 41 -15.06 5.21 -0.26
C THR A 41 -14.89 4.91 1.22
N LEU A 42 -13.73 5.25 1.76
CA LEU A 42 -13.46 5.16 3.18
C LEU A 42 -13.55 6.54 3.83
N ARG A 43 -14.17 6.60 4.99
CA ARG A 43 -14.06 7.75 5.90
C ARG A 43 -13.13 7.38 7.04
N HIS A 44 -12.04 8.10 7.15
CA HIS A 44 -11.12 8.07 8.27
C HIS A 44 -11.47 9.20 9.25
N ARG A 45 -11.45 8.89 10.55
CA ARG A 45 -11.58 9.90 11.61
C ARG A 45 -10.63 9.56 12.75
N ASP A 46 -9.90 10.54 13.25
CA ASP A 46 -8.92 10.35 14.32
C ASP A 46 -9.28 11.07 15.64
N SER A 47 -8.54 10.75 16.70
CA SER A 47 -8.69 11.35 18.04
C SER A 47 -8.28 12.81 18.11
N ARG A 48 -7.68 13.37 17.07
CA ARG A 48 -7.31 14.78 16.95
C ARG A 48 -8.41 15.61 16.30
N GLY A 49 -9.52 14.95 15.91
CA GLY A 49 -10.68 15.58 15.29
C GLY A 49 -10.60 15.70 13.77
N ALA A 50 -9.54 15.20 13.15
CA ALA A 50 -9.44 15.16 11.70
C ALA A 50 -10.42 14.13 11.12
N THR A 51 -11.04 14.49 9.99
CA THR A 51 -11.90 13.59 9.21
C THR A 51 -11.51 13.72 7.75
N HIS A 52 -11.25 12.58 7.12
CA HIS A 52 -10.81 12.49 5.73
C HIS A 52 -11.67 11.48 4.98
N ILE A 53 -11.94 11.79 3.73
CA ILE A 53 -12.58 10.88 2.79
C ILE A 53 -11.51 10.42 1.82
N ILE A 54 -11.39 9.10 1.63
CA ILE A 54 -10.39 8.47 0.80
C ILE A 54 -11.13 7.62 -0.24
N ALA A 55 -10.98 7.98 -1.51
CA ALA A 55 -11.65 7.33 -2.65
C ALA A 55 -10.64 6.58 -3.53
N PRO A 56 -11.08 5.71 -4.44
CA PRO A 56 -10.20 5.15 -5.46
C PRO A 56 -9.48 6.24 -6.26
N GLY A 57 -8.17 6.11 -6.41
CA GLY A 57 -7.31 7.16 -6.96
C GLY A 57 -6.60 8.00 -5.89
N ASP A 58 -7.01 7.89 -4.61
CA ASP A 58 -6.29 8.49 -3.50
C ASP A 58 -5.31 7.50 -2.88
N ILE A 59 -4.27 8.05 -2.25
CA ILE A 59 -3.43 7.37 -1.28
C ILE A 59 -3.47 8.14 0.03
N HIS A 60 -3.58 7.43 1.12
CA HIS A 60 -3.61 8.00 2.47
C HIS A 60 -2.50 7.40 3.32
N VAL A 61 -1.78 8.23 4.04
CA VAL A 61 -0.76 7.81 5.01
C VAL A 61 -1.06 8.38 6.37
N LEU A 62 -1.13 7.51 7.36
CA LEU A 62 -1.16 7.84 8.78
C LEU A 62 0.17 7.41 9.42
N SER A 63 1.04 8.38 9.72
CA SER A 63 2.25 8.18 10.53
C SER A 63 1.84 8.25 12.00
N ALA A 64 1.70 7.10 12.66
CA ALA A 64 1.12 7.04 14.00
C ALA A 64 2.03 7.58 15.11
N GLY A 65 3.35 7.56 14.92
CA GLY A 65 4.35 8.18 15.81
C GLY A 65 4.10 7.96 17.30
N LEU A 66 3.87 9.05 18.05
CA LEU A 66 3.59 9.05 19.50
C LEU A 66 2.31 8.32 19.90
N GLY A 67 1.44 8.04 18.92
CA GLY A 67 0.18 7.36 19.12
C GLY A 67 -1.02 8.15 18.63
N VAL A 68 -1.96 7.45 18.07
CA VAL A 68 -3.24 7.98 17.59
C VAL A 68 -4.30 6.89 17.73
N THR A 69 -5.52 7.28 18.02
CA THR A 69 -6.69 6.40 17.89
C THR A 69 -7.53 6.89 16.72
N HIS A 70 -8.04 5.95 15.93
CA HIS A 70 -8.87 6.28 14.77
C HIS A 70 -9.94 5.23 14.49
N TRP A 71 -10.88 5.60 13.64
CA TRP A 71 -11.86 4.72 13.02
C TRP A 71 -11.77 4.82 11.52
N GLU A 72 -12.16 3.75 10.85
CA GLU A 72 -12.31 3.68 9.40
C GLU A 72 -13.69 3.14 9.05
N TYR A 73 -14.44 3.84 8.21
CA TYR A 73 -15.81 3.50 7.85
C TYR A 73 -16.02 3.50 6.35
N ASN A 74 -16.90 2.60 5.93
CA ASN A 74 -17.55 2.70 4.62
C ASN A 74 -18.85 3.51 4.78
N ASP A 75 -18.86 4.73 4.26
CA ASP A 75 -20.03 5.61 4.32
C ASP A 75 -21.13 5.24 3.33
N SER A 76 -20.85 4.38 2.35
CA SER A 76 -21.87 3.94 1.39
C SER A 76 -22.94 3.14 2.11
N PRO A 77 -24.24 3.46 1.93
CA PRO A 77 -25.32 2.65 2.47
C PRO A 77 -25.55 1.35 1.69
N ASN A 78 -25.03 1.24 0.46
CA ASN A 78 -25.42 0.17 -0.47
C ASN A 78 -24.23 -0.63 -1.00
N GLU A 79 -23.03 -0.03 -1.14
CA GLU A 79 -21.91 -0.64 -1.82
C GLU A 79 -20.76 -0.95 -0.83
N PRO A 80 -20.09 -2.10 -0.96
CA PRO A 80 -18.92 -2.40 -0.15
C PRO A 80 -17.74 -1.51 -0.56
N ALA A 81 -16.83 -1.29 0.39
CA ALA A 81 -15.54 -0.66 0.13
C ALA A 81 -14.43 -1.71 0.24
N HIS A 82 -13.57 -1.76 -0.77
CA HIS A 82 -12.40 -2.63 -0.81
C HIS A 82 -11.13 -1.78 -0.78
N TYR A 83 -10.18 -2.13 0.05
CA TYR A 83 -8.90 -1.41 0.14
C TYR A 83 -7.76 -2.32 0.55
N LEU A 84 -6.55 -1.86 0.26
CA LEU A 84 -5.32 -2.43 0.80
C LEU A 84 -4.79 -1.51 1.89
N GLN A 85 -4.19 -2.11 2.90
CA GLN A 85 -3.49 -1.37 3.94
C GLN A 85 -2.11 -2.01 4.17
N ALA A 86 -1.06 -1.23 3.90
CA ALA A 86 0.31 -1.63 4.19
C ALA A 86 0.76 -0.97 5.50
N TRP A 87 1.24 -1.77 6.45
CA TRP A 87 1.78 -1.32 7.71
C TRP A 87 3.29 -1.49 7.69
N ILE A 88 4.02 -0.38 7.76
CA ILE A 88 5.49 -0.36 7.70
C ILE A 88 6.02 0.22 9.01
N ARG A 89 7.00 -0.44 9.63
CA ARG A 89 7.67 0.12 10.81
C ARG A 89 8.43 1.38 10.41
N PRO A 90 8.28 2.50 11.13
CA PRO A 90 9.02 3.71 10.82
C PRO A 90 10.50 3.57 11.15
N LYS A 91 11.32 4.40 10.53
CA LYS A 91 12.75 4.55 10.83
C LYS A 91 12.98 5.23 12.17
N SER A 92 12.18 6.26 12.46
CA SER A 92 12.19 7.01 13.71
C SER A 92 10.99 6.66 14.58
N ARG A 93 11.22 6.49 15.87
CA ARG A 93 10.15 6.22 16.82
C ARG A 93 9.76 7.48 17.59
N MET A 94 8.53 7.50 18.12
CA MET A 94 8.01 8.58 18.95
C MET A 94 8.01 9.95 18.25
N THR A 95 7.87 9.95 16.93
CA THR A 95 7.71 11.17 16.13
C THR A 95 6.31 11.76 16.30
N PRO A 96 6.09 13.04 16.01
CA PRO A 96 4.74 13.59 15.97
C PRO A 96 3.85 12.82 15.00
N THR A 97 2.60 12.54 15.42
CA THR A 97 1.60 11.93 14.54
C THR A 97 1.34 12.84 13.34
N ARG A 98 1.38 12.28 12.14
CA ARG A 98 1.18 12.99 10.88
C ARG A 98 0.13 12.27 10.03
N TYR A 99 -0.62 13.05 9.30
CA TYR A 99 -1.55 12.59 8.27
C TYR A 99 -1.16 13.23 6.94
N ALA A 100 -1.16 12.45 5.88
CA ALA A 100 -0.97 12.92 4.53
C ALA A 100 -1.88 12.17 3.56
N GLN A 101 -2.37 12.86 2.56
CA GLN A 101 -3.16 12.30 1.46
C GLN A 101 -2.63 12.85 0.14
N GLY A 102 -2.51 12.00 -0.84
CA GLY A 102 -2.14 12.30 -2.20
C GLY A 102 -3.10 11.66 -3.19
N THR A 103 -2.99 12.03 -4.45
CA THR A 103 -3.70 11.39 -5.55
C THR A 103 -2.72 10.55 -6.36
N MET A 104 -3.14 9.38 -6.76
CA MET A 104 -2.36 8.53 -7.66
C MET A 104 -2.64 8.94 -9.09
N ASP A 105 -1.59 9.20 -9.85
CA ASP A 105 -1.68 9.34 -11.29
C ASP A 105 -2.12 8.03 -11.96
N ASP A 106 -2.54 8.11 -13.21
CA ASP A 106 -2.87 6.93 -14.00
C ASP A 106 -1.60 6.13 -14.27
N CYS A 107 -1.45 5.00 -13.55
CA CYS A 107 -0.24 4.16 -13.60
C CYS A 107 -0.35 3.09 -14.70
N ASP A 108 -0.89 3.48 -15.87
CA ASP A 108 -1.10 2.56 -16.98
C ASP A 108 0.22 2.27 -17.72
N GLY A 109 0.56 0.99 -17.76
CA GLY A 109 1.75 0.49 -18.47
C GLY A 109 3.09 0.73 -17.77
N SER A 110 3.10 1.37 -16.59
CA SER A 110 4.33 1.66 -15.83
C SER A 110 4.09 1.64 -14.33
N PHE A 111 5.17 1.52 -13.55
CA PHE A 111 5.11 1.71 -12.10
C PHE A 111 5.15 3.20 -11.74
N CYS A 112 4.15 3.64 -10.97
CA CYS A 112 4.17 4.93 -10.30
C CYS A 112 4.59 4.74 -8.85
N LEU A 113 5.57 5.51 -8.41
CA LEU A 113 5.91 5.62 -7.00
C LEU A 113 4.79 6.41 -6.30
N ILE A 114 4.21 5.86 -5.23
CA ILE A 114 3.07 6.48 -4.51
C ILE A 114 3.40 6.85 -3.07
N ALA A 115 4.37 6.19 -2.45
CA ALA A 115 4.89 6.58 -1.14
C ALA A 115 6.39 6.29 -1.04
N ALA A 116 7.15 7.23 -0.45
CA ALA A 116 8.60 7.15 -0.31
C ALA A 116 9.12 8.06 0.82
N PRO A 117 10.39 7.88 1.27
CA PRO A 117 11.03 8.84 2.16
C PRO A 117 11.17 10.21 1.49
N GLY A 118 10.86 11.27 2.26
CA GLY A 118 10.99 12.65 1.80
C GLY A 118 9.89 13.14 0.84
N GLY A 119 9.05 12.26 0.31
CA GLY A 119 7.92 12.63 -0.54
C GLY A 119 8.22 13.62 -1.68
N CYS A 120 7.24 13.91 -2.50
CA CYS A 120 7.21 15.03 -3.46
C CYS A 120 5.74 15.21 -3.90
N ASP A 121 5.45 16.11 -4.84
CA ASP A 121 4.08 16.53 -5.19
C ASP A 121 3.07 15.39 -5.44
N SER A 122 3.50 14.29 -6.06
CA SER A 122 2.67 13.11 -6.33
C SER A 122 2.98 11.89 -5.45
N VAL A 123 3.96 12.00 -4.55
CA VAL A 123 4.45 10.90 -3.71
C VAL A 123 4.29 11.26 -2.24
N VAL A 124 3.50 10.47 -1.51
CA VAL A 124 3.26 10.73 -0.09
C VAL A 124 4.49 10.32 0.73
N GLU A 125 4.90 11.21 1.64
CA GLU A 125 6.05 10.96 2.51
C GLU A 125 5.74 9.94 3.60
N ILE A 126 6.69 9.00 3.79
CA ILE A 126 6.73 8.05 4.91
C ILE A 126 8.08 8.13 5.65
N ASP A 127 8.08 7.87 6.94
CA ASP A 127 9.30 7.82 7.76
C ASP A 127 9.95 6.43 7.73
N GLN A 128 10.28 5.95 6.53
CA GLN A 128 11.07 4.73 6.35
C GLN A 128 11.78 4.78 4.99
N ASP A 129 12.96 4.16 4.89
CA ASP A 129 13.69 3.96 3.62
C ASP A 129 12.97 2.86 2.79
N ALA A 130 11.68 3.03 2.62
CA ALA A 130 10.76 2.15 1.91
C ALA A 130 10.11 2.87 0.73
N PHE A 131 9.75 2.11 -0.30
CA PHE A 131 9.17 2.65 -1.52
C PHE A 131 7.95 1.81 -1.90
N VAL A 132 6.84 2.47 -2.13
CA VAL A 132 5.59 1.82 -2.52
C VAL A 132 5.21 2.27 -3.91
N SER A 133 5.08 1.33 -4.83
CA SER A 133 4.77 1.58 -6.24
C SER A 133 3.55 0.78 -6.68
N LEU A 134 2.72 1.38 -7.52
CA LEU A 134 1.54 0.76 -8.11
C LEU A 134 1.67 0.77 -9.64
N ALA A 135 1.12 -0.26 -10.31
CA ALA A 135 1.03 -0.31 -11.77
C ALA A 135 -0.27 -0.99 -12.22
N ARG A 136 -0.78 -0.55 -13.38
CA ARG A 136 -1.76 -1.28 -14.19
C ARG A 136 -1.08 -1.76 -15.45
N LEU A 137 -0.94 -3.06 -15.60
CA LEU A 137 -0.16 -3.65 -16.66
C LEU A 137 -1.06 -4.46 -17.59
N PRO A 138 -1.06 -4.18 -18.92
CA PRO A 138 -1.82 -4.96 -19.88
C PRO A 138 -1.21 -6.34 -20.08
N ARG A 139 -2.02 -7.32 -20.49
CA ARG A 139 -1.55 -8.67 -20.83
C ARG A 139 -0.44 -8.62 -21.88
N GLY A 140 0.58 -9.45 -21.69
CA GLY A 140 1.73 -9.55 -22.60
C GLY A 140 2.85 -8.56 -22.30
N THR A 141 2.67 -7.65 -21.34
CA THR A 141 3.76 -6.81 -20.85
C THR A 141 4.83 -7.66 -20.20
N GLU A 142 6.08 -7.37 -20.50
CA GLU A 142 7.24 -7.89 -19.78
C GLU A 142 8.02 -6.66 -19.27
N MET A 143 8.08 -6.50 -17.95
CA MET A 143 8.62 -5.30 -17.33
C MET A 143 9.58 -5.65 -16.20
N GLN A 144 10.75 -5.04 -16.22
CA GLN A 144 11.69 -5.10 -15.12
C GLN A 144 11.33 -4.05 -14.07
N TYR A 145 11.17 -4.48 -12.82
CA TYR A 145 11.00 -3.55 -11.71
C TYR A 145 12.38 -3.09 -11.23
N SER A 146 12.68 -1.81 -11.39
CA SER A 146 13.94 -1.21 -10.90
C SER A 146 13.76 -0.78 -9.45
N LYS A 147 14.55 -1.37 -8.53
CA LYS A 147 14.51 -1.00 -7.13
C LYS A 147 15.08 0.40 -6.89
N TYR A 148 14.54 1.08 -5.90
CA TYR A 148 15.02 2.37 -5.41
C TYR A 148 16.12 2.22 -4.36
N GLY A 149 16.07 1.16 -3.56
CA GLY A 149 17.05 0.85 -2.53
C GLY A 149 17.72 -0.49 -2.78
N ASP A 150 19.04 -0.50 -3.07
CA ASP A 150 19.77 -1.73 -3.41
C ASP A 150 19.72 -2.79 -2.32
N ALA A 151 19.75 -2.39 -1.06
CA ALA A 151 19.70 -3.30 0.10
C ALA A 151 18.29 -3.74 0.48
N ASN A 152 17.25 -3.13 -0.12
CA ASN A 152 15.87 -3.44 0.22
C ASN A 152 15.43 -4.80 -0.30
N GLY A 153 14.58 -5.47 0.45
CA GLY A 153 13.76 -6.57 -0.06
C GLY A 153 12.55 -6.01 -0.79
N LEU A 154 12.01 -6.76 -1.74
CA LEU A 154 10.84 -6.41 -2.53
C LEU A 154 9.69 -7.37 -2.27
N HIS A 155 8.53 -6.85 -1.88
CA HIS A 155 7.28 -7.60 -1.85
C HIS A 155 6.40 -7.18 -3.04
N VAL A 156 6.12 -8.13 -3.95
CA VAL A 156 5.21 -7.95 -5.09
C VAL A 156 3.88 -8.57 -4.73
N PHE A 157 2.80 -7.81 -4.84
CA PHE A 157 1.44 -8.26 -4.57
C PHE A 157 0.55 -8.02 -5.78
N VAL A 158 -0.13 -9.07 -6.26
CA VAL A 158 -1.11 -9.00 -7.34
C VAL A 158 -2.47 -8.63 -6.73
N ILE A 159 -2.92 -7.41 -6.98
CA ILE A 159 -4.23 -6.94 -6.53
C ILE A 159 -5.31 -7.71 -7.29
N ASP A 160 -5.21 -7.72 -8.60
CA ASP A 160 -5.99 -8.54 -9.52
C ASP A 160 -5.15 -8.88 -10.77
N GLY A 161 -5.53 -9.92 -11.48
CA GLY A 161 -4.87 -10.41 -12.68
C GLY A 161 -3.92 -11.58 -12.43
N ARG A 162 -2.88 -11.73 -13.26
CA ARG A 162 -1.95 -12.85 -13.19
C ARG A 162 -0.58 -12.49 -13.74
N LEU A 163 0.46 -12.79 -12.97
CA LEU A 163 1.87 -12.55 -13.31
C LEU A 163 2.67 -13.84 -13.23
N ASP A 164 3.78 -13.90 -13.99
CA ASP A 164 4.89 -14.82 -13.74
C ASP A 164 6.12 -14.00 -13.32
N ILE A 165 6.77 -14.42 -12.25
CA ILE A 165 8.03 -13.86 -11.76
C ILE A 165 9.00 -15.00 -11.51
N GLY A 166 10.00 -15.14 -12.37
CA GLY A 166 11.02 -16.18 -12.22
C GLY A 166 10.45 -17.60 -12.19
N ARG A 167 9.45 -17.89 -13.03
CA ARG A 167 8.70 -19.16 -13.13
C ARG A 167 7.75 -19.43 -11.94
N LYS A 168 7.41 -18.41 -11.18
CA LYS A 168 6.34 -18.47 -10.18
C LYS A 168 5.15 -17.67 -10.66
N GLU A 169 4.05 -18.35 -10.92
CA GLU A 169 2.78 -17.68 -11.21
C GLU A 169 2.16 -17.15 -9.93
N LEU A 170 1.71 -15.89 -9.99
CA LEU A 170 0.96 -15.20 -8.96
C LEU A 170 -0.40 -14.84 -9.54
N ALA A 171 -1.44 -15.06 -8.77
CA ALA A 171 -2.83 -14.73 -9.11
C ALA A 171 -3.39 -13.68 -8.15
N ASP A 172 -4.64 -13.30 -8.36
CA ASP A 172 -5.39 -12.35 -7.55
C ASP A 172 -5.18 -12.59 -6.04
N GLY A 173 -4.88 -11.53 -5.30
CA GLY A 173 -4.71 -11.56 -3.86
C GLY A 173 -3.48 -12.33 -3.37
N THR A 174 -2.54 -12.65 -4.25
CA THR A 174 -1.31 -13.36 -3.86
C THR A 174 -0.09 -12.47 -3.96
N GLY A 175 0.95 -12.78 -3.17
CA GLY A 175 2.20 -12.03 -3.15
C GLY A 175 3.43 -12.90 -3.08
N LEU A 176 4.55 -12.32 -3.51
CA LEU A 176 5.88 -12.92 -3.48
C LEU A 176 6.87 -11.93 -2.86
N SER A 177 7.60 -12.39 -1.85
CA SER A 177 8.72 -11.63 -1.26
C SER A 177 10.03 -12.09 -1.87
N LEU A 178 10.85 -11.13 -2.31
CA LEU A 178 12.13 -11.33 -2.97
C LEU A 178 13.24 -10.67 -2.14
N ILE A 179 14.32 -11.41 -1.92
CA ILE A 179 15.54 -10.93 -1.24
C ILE A 179 16.68 -11.03 -2.25
N GLY A 180 17.47 -9.98 -2.34
CA GLY A 180 18.62 -9.91 -3.24
C GLY A 180 18.66 -8.59 -4.02
N GLN A 181 19.73 -8.39 -4.77
CA GLN A 181 19.97 -7.15 -5.51
C GLN A 181 19.32 -7.13 -6.91
N GLU A 182 18.82 -8.27 -7.38
CA GLU A 182 18.26 -8.38 -8.73
C GLU A 182 16.91 -7.66 -8.82
N SER A 183 16.74 -6.89 -9.89
CA SER A 183 15.46 -6.31 -10.28
C SER A 183 14.64 -7.37 -11.02
N PRO A 184 13.52 -7.85 -10.47
CA PRO A 184 12.76 -8.93 -11.08
C PRO A 184 12.10 -8.47 -12.38
N VAL A 185 11.96 -9.41 -13.31
CA VAL A 185 11.13 -9.22 -14.51
C VAL A 185 9.75 -9.81 -14.24
N LEU A 186 8.74 -8.95 -14.40
CA LEU A 186 7.33 -9.31 -14.28
C LEU A 186 6.78 -9.60 -15.68
N LYS A 187 6.27 -10.81 -15.91
CA LYS A 187 5.57 -11.18 -17.14
C LYS A 187 4.09 -11.21 -16.88
N VAL A 188 3.33 -10.39 -17.59
CA VAL A 188 1.89 -10.21 -17.37
C VAL A 188 1.09 -11.22 -18.19
N LEU A 189 0.51 -12.20 -17.52
CA LEU A 189 -0.25 -13.30 -18.15
C LEU A 189 -1.73 -12.93 -18.38
N ALA A 190 -2.28 -12.03 -17.57
CA ALA A 190 -3.60 -11.39 -17.72
C ALA A 190 -3.49 -9.92 -17.33
N PRO A 191 -4.39 -9.01 -17.77
CA PRO A 191 -4.38 -7.63 -17.30
C PRO A 191 -4.32 -7.59 -15.77
N SER A 192 -3.39 -6.81 -15.20
CA SER A 192 -3.09 -6.90 -13.77
C SER A 192 -2.89 -5.54 -13.14
N ARG A 193 -3.40 -5.39 -11.89
CA ARG A 193 -2.95 -4.33 -10.97
C ARG A 193 -1.94 -4.93 -9.99
N VAL A 194 -0.82 -4.25 -9.85
CA VAL A 194 0.32 -4.77 -9.09
C VAL A 194 0.79 -3.72 -8.10
N LEU A 195 0.94 -4.12 -6.84
CA LEU A 195 1.56 -3.33 -5.79
C LEU A 195 2.95 -3.88 -5.49
N CYS A 196 3.96 -3.03 -5.56
CA CYS A 196 5.33 -3.32 -5.18
C CYS A 196 5.68 -2.53 -3.91
N ILE A 197 6.19 -3.22 -2.90
CA ILE A 197 6.60 -2.61 -1.62
C ILE A 197 8.06 -2.99 -1.37
N GLU A 198 8.94 -2.02 -1.46
CA GLU A 198 10.33 -2.17 -1.06
C GLU A 198 10.52 -1.75 0.38
N VAL A 199 11.22 -2.56 1.17
CA VAL A 199 11.51 -2.27 2.57
C VAL A 199 12.90 -2.73 2.96
N PRO A 200 13.57 -2.07 3.90
CA PRO A 200 14.76 -2.60 4.57
C PRO A 200 14.45 -3.96 5.21
N LEU A 201 15.44 -4.89 5.13
CA LEU A 201 15.34 -6.26 5.66
C LEU A 201 15.74 -6.34 7.13
#